data_5575ba75db39fe470a65a92c2746f620
#
_entry.id   5575ba75db39fe470a65a92c2746f620
#
_cell.length_a   1.000
_cell.length_b   1.000
_cell.length_c   1.000
_cell.angle_alpha   90.00
_cell.angle_beta   90.00
_cell.angle_gamma   90.00
#
_symmetry.space_group_name_H-M   'P 1'
#
loop_
_entity.id
_entity.type
_entity.pdbx_description
1 polymer ?
#
loop_
_entity_poly.entity_id
_entity_poly.type
_entity_poly.pdbx_seq_one_letter_code
_entity_poly.pdbx_strand_id
1 'polypeptide(L)'
;MAAAAERSGRTPTAPRGHHAHRGRQINEGAENYAKAIYHLQGRSNDHVHTNAVAERLGVTSASASAMLKRLSDEGLLDYEPYHGARLTAKGELVALETIRHHRLIELFLAEVLGMPWDRVHEEAEVLEHHISEELEELIAAKLGQPVLDPHGDPIPDIDLAISNDDSVPLTELEPGERGTFARVSDSDASMLRYLTEREIQPGVRLLVRSHEPFGGPLIVEIAGSTHPLGRQLAGSMRVRREAIRE
;
A
#
# COMPACT_ATOMS: atom_id res chain seq x y z
N MET A 1 57.36 15.97 27.33
CA MET A 1 56.50 14.92 27.94
C MET A 1 55.15 14.96 27.23
N ALA A 2 54.92 14.02 26.32
CA ALA A 2 53.74 13.94 25.49
C ALA A 2 52.71 13.03 26.18
N ALA A 3 51.47 13.52 26.38
CA ALA A 3 50.35 12.72 26.83
C ALA A 3 49.56 12.27 25.62
N ALA A 4 49.52 10.98 25.36
CA ALA A 4 48.73 10.33 24.31
C ALA A 4 47.28 10.26 24.79
N ALA A 5 46.36 10.77 23.95
CA ALA A 5 44.92 10.59 24.13
C ALA A 5 44.48 9.29 23.47
N GLU A 6 44.03 8.35 24.27
CA GLU A 6 43.39 7.10 23.85
C GLU A 6 42.06 7.42 23.18
N ARG A 7 41.97 7.09 21.89
CA ARG A 7 40.67 7.06 21.17
C ARG A 7 40.00 5.72 21.44
N SER A 8 38.98 5.74 22.31
CA SER A 8 38.08 4.62 22.50
C SER A 8 37.30 4.34 21.21
N GLY A 9 37.69 3.29 20.51
CA GLY A 9 36.96 2.76 19.36
C GLY A 9 35.66 2.10 19.81
N ARG A 10 34.53 2.73 19.53
CA ARG A 10 33.23 2.05 19.52
C ARG A 10 33.17 1.23 18.25
N THR A 11 33.28 -0.08 18.37
CA THR A 11 32.89 -1.04 17.35
C THR A 11 31.39 -0.86 17.06
N PRO A 12 30.96 -0.77 15.77
CA PRO A 12 29.54 -0.80 15.44
C PRO A 12 28.98 -2.16 15.84
N THR A 13 27.94 -2.15 16.65
CA THR A 13 27.18 -3.35 16.98
C THR A 13 26.54 -3.85 15.68
N ALA A 14 26.85 -5.08 15.29
CA ALA A 14 26.23 -5.73 14.15
C ALA A 14 24.70 -5.74 14.30
N PRO A 15 23.93 -5.52 13.23
CA PRO A 15 22.48 -5.58 13.28
C PRO A 15 22.06 -6.98 13.74
N ARG A 16 21.13 -7.01 14.68
CA ARG A 16 20.52 -8.25 15.19
C ARG A 16 19.78 -8.90 14.05
N GLY A 17 20.10 -10.16 13.78
CA GLY A 17 19.57 -10.93 12.68
C GLY A 17 18.05 -10.88 12.58
N HIS A 18 17.58 -10.38 11.47
CA HIS A 18 16.18 -10.35 11.10
C HIS A 18 15.85 -11.58 10.23
N HIS A 19 14.87 -12.30 10.74
CA HIS A 19 14.00 -13.27 10.09
C HIS A 19 14.60 -14.24 9.04
N ALA A 20 15.19 -15.31 9.54
CA ALA A 20 15.41 -16.53 8.77
C ALA A 20 14.07 -17.20 8.41
N HIS A 21 13.31 -16.65 7.49
CA HIS A 21 12.18 -17.33 6.85
C HIS A 21 12.58 -18.08 5.57
N ARG A 22 13.87 -18.27 5.31
CA ARG A 22 14.40 -18.99 4.14
C ARG A 22 14.55 -20.49 4.40
N GLY A 23 13.41 -21.21 4.58
CA GLY A 23 13.37 -22.67 4.51
C GLY A 23 12.83 -23.22 3.18
N ARG A 24 12.12 -22.42 2.38
CA ARG A 24 11.63 -22.75 1.03
C ARG A 24 11.41 -21.43 0.31
N GLN A 25 12.02 -21.24 -0.87
CA GLN A 25 11.74 -20.04 -1.68
C GLN A 25 10.24 -20.01 -1.99
N ILE A 26 9.55 -19.04 -1.39
CA ILE A 26 8.19 -18.72 -1.76
C ILE A 26 8.28 -18.16 -3.18
N ASN A 27 7.44 -18.63 -4.08
CA ASN A 27 7.49 -18.18 -5.48
C ASN A 27 6.60 -16.94 -5.66
N GLU A 28 6.90 -16.15 -6.69
CA GLU A 28 6.13 -14.94 -7.06
C GLU A 28 4.61 -15.15 -7.05
N GLY A 29 4.15 -16.31 -7.56
CA GLY A 29 2.73 -16.62 -7.54
C GLY A 29 2.14 -16.72 -6.13
N ALA A 30 2.90 -17.25 -5.16
CA ALA A 30 2.45 -17.31 -3.75
C ALA A 30 2.40 -15.92 -3.12
N GLU A 31 3.39 -15.09 -3.39
CA GLU A 31 3.48 -13.70 -2.94
C GLU A 31 2.31 -12.87 -3.49
N ASN A 32 2.05 -12.97 -4.80
CA ASN A 32 0.92 -12.28 -5.44
C ASN A 32 -0.44 -12.70 -4.85
N TYR A 33 -0.63 -14.01 -4.59
CA TYR A 33 -1.86 -14.47 -3.95
C TYR A 33 -1.98 -13.98 -2.52
N ALA A 34 -0.90 -14.02 -1.73
CA ALA A 34 -0.91 -13.52 -0.36
C ALA A 34 -1.22 -12.01 -0.33
N LYS A 35 -0.56 -11.21 -1.18
CA LYS A 35 -0.82 -9.77 -1.36
C LYS A 35 -2.28 -9.50 -1.75
N ALA A 36 -2.81 -10.24 -2.72
CA ALA A 36 -4.19 -10.09 -3.18
C ALA A 36 -5.21 -10.40 -2.08
N ILE A 37 -5.01 -11.50 -1.34
CA ILE A 37 -5.89 -11.90 -0.23
C ILE A 37 -5.82 -10.88 0.90
N TYR A 38 -4.62 -10.39 1.27
CA TYR A 38 -4.45 -9.36 2.29
C TYR A 38 -5.27 -8.10 1.98
N HIS A 39 -5.19 -7.61 0.73
CA HIS A 39 -5.97 -6.45 0.31
C HIS A 39 -7.49 -6.71 0.31
N LEU A 40 -7.94 -7.90 -0.09
CA LEU A 40 -9.35 -8.26 -0.13
C LEU A 40 -9.94 -8.51 1.26
N GLN A 41 -9.16 -9.07 2.19
CA GLN A 41 -9.58 -9.23 3.59
C GLN A 41 -9.77 -7.89 4.29
N GLY A 42 -8.95 -6.89 3.97
CA GLY A 42 -8.97 -5.62 4.67
C GLY A 42 -8.82 -5.80 6.18
N ARG A 43 -9.66 -5.08 6.96
CA ARG A 43 -9.63 -5.14 8.43
C ARG A 43 -10.52 -6.22 9.04
N SER A 44 -11.39 -6.85 8.26
CA SER A 44 -12.39 -7.80 8.79
C SER A 44 -11.79 -9.15 9.15
N ASN A 45 -10.65 -9.51 8.55
CA ASN A 45 -10.05 -10.84 8.64
C ASN A 45 -11.01 -11.98 8.25
N ASP A 46 -12.05 -11.67 7.45
CA ASP A 46 -13.02 -12.64 6.96
C ASP A 46 -12.43 -13.47 5.81
N HIS A 47 -13.08 -14.58 5.50
CA HIS A 47 -12.70 -15.38 4.34
C HIS A 47 -13.01 -14.64 3.03
N VAL A 48 -12.04 -14.63 2.13
CA VAL A 48 -12.16 -14.05 0.80
C VAL A 48 -12.62 -15.12 -0.17
N HIS A 49 -13.70 -14.87 -0.91
CA HIS A 49 -14.20 -15.81 -1.91
C HIS A 49 -13.22 -16.03 -3.04
N THR A 50 -13.08 -17.28 -3.49
CA THR A 50 -12.19 -17.66 -4.59
C THR A 50 -12.40 -16.81 -5.85
N ASN A 51 -13.64 -16.44 -6.17
CA ASN A 51 -13.93 -15.63 -7.35
C ASN A 51 -13.36 -14.19 -7.21
N ALA A 52 -13.40 -13.60 -6.02
CA ALA A 52 -12.81 -12.28 -5.80
C ALA A 52 -11.27 -12.30 -5.97
N VAL A 53 -10.61 -13.39 -5.51
CA VAL A 53 -9.17 -13.59 -5.72
C VAL A 53 -8.88 -13.79 -7.21
N ALA A 54 -9.67 -14.60 -7.90
CA ALA A 54 -9.52 -14.85 -9.32
C ALA A 54 -9.68 -13.57 -10.16
N GLU A 55 -10.68 -12.77 -9.86
CA GLU A 55 -10.94 -11.49 -10.52
C GLU A 55 -9.78 -10.51 -10.30
N ARG A 56 -9.32 -10.36 -9.05
CA ARG A 56 -8.23 -9.44 -8.71
C ARG A 56 -6.92 -9.81 -9.40
N LEU A 57 -6.64 -11.11 -9.55
CA LEU A 57 -5.40 -11.60 -10.18
C LEU A 57 -5.54 -11.86 -11.70
N GLY A 58 -6.71 -11.63 -12.29
CA GLY A 58 -6.94 -11.85 -13.72
C GLY A 58 -6.81 -13.31 -14.14
N VAL A 59 -7.09 -14.28 -13.25
CA VAL A 59 -6.99 -15.72 -13.50
C VAL A 59 -8.37 -16.40 -13.48
N THR A 60 -8.42 -17.65 -13.95
CA THR A 60 -9.68 -18.43 -13.85
C THR A 60 -9.94 -18.87 -12.42
N SER A 61 -11.24 -19.03 -12.03
CA SER A 61 -11.61 -19.56 -10.71
C SER A 61 -11.03 -20.96 -10.45
N ALA A 62 -10.85 -21.78 -11.50
CA ALA A 62 -10.22 -23.09 -11.39
C ALA A 62 -8.73 -22.99 -11.05
N SER A 63 -8.00 -22.08 -11.70
CA SER A 63 -6.59 -21.80 -11.38
C SER A 63 -6.45 -21.23 -9.98
N ALA A 64 -7.33 -20.29 -9.59
CA ALA A 64 -7.35 -19.73 -8.24
C ALA A 64 -7.58 -20.83 -7.20
N SER A 65 -8.60 -21.68 -7.37
CA SER A 65 -8.88 -22.79 -6.43
C SER A 65 -7.69 -23.74 -6.27
N ALA A 66 -7.02 -24.09 -7.36
CA ALA A 66 -5.85 -24.97 -7.32
C ALA A 66 -4.69 -24.33 -6.54
N MET A 67 -4.43 -23.04 -6.76
CA MET A 67 -3.38 -22.32 -6.04
C MET A 67 -3.75 -22.12 -4.56
N LEU A 68 -4.98 -21.73 -4.25
CA LEU A 68 -5.42 -21.58 -2.85
C LEU A 68 -5.26 -22.88 -2.06
N LYS A 69 -5.60 -24.04 -2.68
CA LYS A 69 -5.37 -25.33 -2.05
C LYS A 69 -3.89 -25.59 -1.80
N ARG A 70 -3.03 -25.33 -2.79
CA ARG A 70 -1.58 -25.48 -2.65
C ARG A 70 -1.02 -24.61 -1.54
N LEU A 71 -1.42 -23.32 -1.46
CA LEU A 71 -0.97 -22.40 -0.43
C LEU A 71 -1.48 -22.79 0.96
N SER A 72 -2.67 -23.40 1.04
CA SER A 72 -3.18 -24.00 2.26
C SER A 72 -2.33 -25.19 2.70
N ASP A 73 -1.96 -26.09 1.78
CA ASP A 73 -1.07 -27.22 2.05
C ASP A 73 0.35 -26.76 2.50
N GLU A 74 0.78 -25.56 2.09
CA GLU A 74 2.02 -24.90 2.51
C GLU A 74 1.89 -24.12 3.82
N GLY A 75 0.67 -24.05 4.38
CA GLY A 75 0.36 -23.39 5.65
C GLY A 75 0.32 -21.85 5.59
N LEU A 76 0.15 -21.29 4.40
CA LEU A 76 0.02 -19.84 4.19
C LEU A 76 -1.44 -19.37 4.30
N LEU A 77 -2.38 -20.27 4.04
CA LEU A 77 -3.82 -19.99 4.06
C LEU A 77 -4.59 -21.02 4.89
N ASP A 78 -5.70 -20.58 5.48
CA ASP A 78 -6.83 -21.41 5.82
C ASP A 78 -7.80 -21.37 4.64
N TYR A 79 -7.96 -22.46 3.92
CA TYR A 79 -8.80 -22.55 2.74
C TYR A 79 -9.87 -23.64 2.88
N GLU A 80 -11.12 -23.24 2.71
CA GLU A 80 -12.25 -24.15 2.65
C GLU A 80 -12.99 -23.99 1.32
N PRO A 81 -13.15 -25.08 0.55
CA PRO A 81 -13.93 -25.04 -0.67
C PRO A 81 -15.33 -24.46 -0.44
N TYR A 82 -15.75 -23.53 -1.30
CA TYR A 82 -17.01 -22.78 -1.23
C TYR A 82 -17.10 -21.71 -0.13
N HIS A 83 -16.27 -21.75 0.90
CA HIS A 83 -16.23 -20.75 1.97
C HIS A 83 -15.17 -19.67 1.73
N GLY A 84 -14.10 -20.01 0.99
CA GLY A 84 -13.06 -19.06 0.63
C GLY A 84 -11.73 -19.32 1.35
N ALA A 85 -10.87 -18.32 1.32
CA ALA A 85 -9.51 -18.36 1.90
C ALA A 85 -9.27 -17.21 2.87
N ARG A 86 -8.45 -17.46 3.87
CA ARG A 86 -7.96 -16.47 4.82
C ARG A 86 -6.46 -16.69 5.05
N LEU A 87 -5.69 -15.60 5.19
CA LEU A 87 -4.27 -15.70 5.53
C LEU A 87 -4.07 -16.28 6.94
N THR A 88 -3.10 -17.17 7.07
CA THR A 88 -2.52 -17.49 8.37
C THR A 88 -1.53 -16.39 8.78
N ALA A 89 -1.07 -16.39 10.03
CA ALA A 89 -0.01 -15.46 10.46
C ALA A 89 1.25 -15.54 9.57
N LYS A 90 1.60 -16.73 9.08
CA LYS A 90 2.71 -16.93 8.14
C LYS A 90 2.41 -16.31 6.77
N GLY A 91 1.19 -16.48 6.26
CA GLY A 91 0.76 -15.89 4.99
C GLY A 91 0.66 -14.37 5.07
N GLU A 92 0.24 -13.83 6.22
CA GLU A 92 0.19 -12.39 6.45
C GLU A 92 1.59 -11.75 6.42
N LEU A 93 2.59 -12.39 7.02
CA LEU A 93 3.98 -11.93 6.94
C LEU A 93 4.49 -11.89 5.50
N VAL A 94 4.21 -12.93 4.70
CA VAL A 94 4.56 -12.96 3.27
C VAL A 94 3.90 -11.80 2.52
N ALA A 95 2.61 -11.57 2.76
CA ALA A 95 1.90 -10.48 2.12
C ALA A 95 2.48 -9.10 2.50
N LEU A 96 2.75 -8.88 3.78
CA LEU A 96 3.29 -7.61 4.28
C LEU A 96 4.71 -7.33 3.78
N GLU A 97 5.56 -8.37 3.67
CA GLU A 97 6.91 -8.26 3.09
C GLU A 97 6.81 -7.85 1.61
N THR A 98 5.99 -8.53 0.82
CA THR A 98 5.77 -8.18 -0.59
C THR A 98 5.22 -6.75 -0.73
N ILE A 99 4.25 -6.35 0.10
CA ILE A 99 3.69 -4.98 0.10
C ILE A 99 4.76 -3.95 0.48
N ARG A 100 5.65 -4.26 1.42
CA ARG A 100 6.74 -3.38 1.80
C ARG A 100 7.72 -3.18 0.65
N HIS A 101 8.14 -4.26 -0.02
CA HIS A 101 8.99 -4.19 -1.22
C HIS A 101 8.34 -3.32 -2.28
N HIS A 102 7.08 -3.60 -2.62
CA HIS A 102 6.31 -2.86 -3.62
C HIS A 102 6.34 -1.35 -3.36
N ARG A 103 5.88 -0.92 -2.19
CA ARG A 103 5.74 0.50 -1.83
C ARG A 103 7.08 1.23 -1.70
N LEU A 104 8.13 0.56 -1.21
CA LEU A 104 9.48 1.11 -1.18
C LEU A 104 10.04 1.32 -2.60
N ILE A 105 9.80 0.37 -3.51
CA ILE A 105 10.22 0.48 -4.90
C ILE A 105 9.46 1.63 -5.59
N GLU A 106 8.14 1.71 -5.43
CA GLU A 106 7.35 2.81 -6.00
C GLU A 106 7.89 4.16 -5.57
N LEU A 107 8.14 4.34 -4.28
CA LEU A 107 8.68 5.60 -3.75
C LEU A 107 10.09 5.89 -4.26
N PHE A 108 10.94 4.86 -4.34
CA PHE A 108 12.29 5.00 -4.89
C PHE A 108 12.26 5.41 -6.37
N LEU A 109 11.40 4.77 -7.16
CA LEU A 109 11.23 5.11 -8.57
C LEU A 109 10.72 6.55 -8.75
N ALA A 110 9.77 6.97 -7.91
CA ALA A 110 9.22 8.31 -7.97
C ALA A 110 10.22 9.37 -7.51
N GLU A 111 10.78 9.25 -6.29
CA GLU A 111 11.57 10.32 -5.68
C GLU A 111 13.03 10.36 -6.14
N VAL A 112 13.64 9.20 -6.40
CA VAL A 112 15.05 9.12 -6.73
C VAL A 112 15.28 9.11 -8.23
N LEU A 113 14.43 8.40 -8.99
CA LEU A 113 14.55 8.30 -10.45
C LEU A 113 13.64 9.26 -11.20
N GLY A 114 12.70 9.95 -10.52
CA GLY A 114 11.79 10.91 -11.15
C GLY A 114 10.73 10.27 -12.06
N MET A 115 10.41 8.98 -11.83
CA MET A 115 9.37 8.31 -12.58
C MET A 115 7.99 8.89 -12.18
N PRO A 116 7.09 9.18 -13.14
CA PRO A 116 5.75 9.64 -12.81
C PRO A 116 4.99 8.64 -11.94
N TRP A 117 4.31 9.14 -10.90
CA TRP A 117 3.61 8.30 -9.92
C TRP A 117 2.49 7.43 -10.49
N ASP A 118 1.97 7.78 -11.67
CA ASP A 118 1.00 6.97 -12.43
C ASP A 118 1.64 5.82 -13.22
N ARG A 119 2.97 5.63 -13.12
CA ARG A 119 3.73 4.59 -13.83
C ARG A 119 4.58 3.71 -12.92
N VAL A 120 4.79 4.10 -11.67
CA VAL A 120 5.67 3.36 -10.74
C VAL A 120 5.11 1.99 -10.39
N HIS A 121 3.77 1.86 -10.36
CA HIS A 121 3.07 0.62 -9.98
C HIS A 121 3.45 -0.56 -10.88
N GLU A 122 3.39 -0.38 -12.21
CA GLU A 122 3.70 -1.44 -13.17
C GLU A 122 5.15 -1.94 -13.05
N GLU A 123 6.09 -1.05 -12.78
CA GLU A 123 7.50 -1.41 -12.55
C GLU A 123 7.70 -2.07 -11.19
N ALA A 124 7.02 -1.61 -10.14
CA ALA A 124 7.10 -2.18 -8.81
C ALA A 124 6.57 -3.62 -8.77
N GLU A 125 5.46 -3.92 -9.47
CA GLU A 125 4.90 -5.29 -9.61
C GLU A 125 5.92 -6.29 -10.17
N VAL A 126 6.84 -5.85 -11.02
CA VAL A 126 7.89 -6.70 -11.58
C VAL A 126 9.07 -6.84 -10.62
N LEU A 127 9.47 -5.76 -9.97
CA LEU A 127 10.70 -5.70 -9.19
C LEU A 127 10.54 -6.26 -7.78
N GLU A 128 9.34 -6.20 -7.18
CA GLU A 128 9.09 -6.55 -5.78
C GLU A 128 9.50 -7.98 -5.41
N HIS A 129 9.47 -8.89 -6.38
CA HIS A 129 9.83 -10.29 -6.20
C HIS A 129 11.33 -10.59 -6.32
N HIS A 130 12.12 -9.62 -6.76
CA HIS A 130 13.51 -9.81 -7.15
C HIS A 130 14.51 -9.00 -6.35
N ILE A 131 14.07 -8.09 -5.49
CA ILE A 131 14.98 -7.36 -4.62
C ILE A 131 15.43 -8.23 -3.45
N SER A 132 16.69 -8.05 -3.05
CA SER A 132 17.22 -8.67 -1.83
C SER A 132 16.91 -7.78 -0.63
N GLU A 133 16.87 -8.38 0.56
CA GLU A 133 16.70 -7.64 1.82
C GLU A 133 17.78 -6.54 2.01
N GLU A 134 19.02 -6.82 1.61
CA GLU A 134 20.07 -5.80 1.61
C GLU A 134 19.74 -4.60 0.72
N LEU A 135 19.18 -4.85 -0.47
CA LEU A 135 18.77 -3.77 -1.38
C LEU A 135 17.57 -3.03 -0.83
N GLU A 136 16.59 -3.72 -0.24
CA GLU A 136 15.44 -3.11 0.44
C GLU A 136 15.90 -2.16 1.56
N GLU A 137 16.81 -2.63 2.44
CA GLU A 137 17.34 -1.81 3.53
C GLU A 137 18.08 -0.56 3.00
N LEU A 138 18.85 -0.70 1.91
CA LEU A 138 19.53 0.43 1.27
C LEU A 138 18.55 1.42 0.66
N ILE A 139 17.48 0.95 0.03
CA ILE A 139 16.40 1.78 -0.51
C ILE A 139 15.70 2.53 0.63
N ALA A 140 15.28 1.82 1.68
CA ALA A 140 14.60 2.42 2.84
C ALA A 140 15.49 3.47 3.54
N ALA A 141 16.78 3.17 3.72
CA ALA A 141 17.75 4.12 4.28
C ALA A 141 17.95 5.34 3.37
N LYS A 142 18.04 5.15 2.05
CA LYS A 142 18.16 6.23 1.07
C LYS A 142 16.97 7.18 1.09
N LEU A 143 15.77 6.65 1.29
CA LEU A 143 14.52 7.39 1.38
C LEU A 143 14.26 7.99 2.78
N GLY A 144 15.13 7.73 3.77
CA GLY A 144 14.99 8.26 5.12
C GLY A 144 13.96 7.50 5.98
N GLN A 145 13.78 6.20 5.75
CA GLN A 145 12.81 5.34 6.44
C GLN A 145 11.37 5.85 6.27
N PRO A 146 10.86 5.86 5.04
CA PRO A 146 9.57 6.42 4.73
C PRO A 146 8.43 5.60 5.35
N VAL A 147 7.32 6.27 5.63
CA VAL A 147 6.12 5.65 6.21
C VAL A 147 4.95 5.60 5.23
N LEU A 148 5.03 6.31 4.11
CA LEU A 148 4.02 6.36 3.05
C LEU A 148 4.70 6.23 1.69
N ASP A 149 4.02 5.60 0.76
CA ASP A 149 4.38 5.53 -0.66
C ASP A 149 3.92 6.80 -1.43
N PRO A 150 4.17 6.91 -2.77
CA PRO A 150 3.77 8.09 -3.54
C PRO A 150 2.26 8.33 -3.59
N HIS A 151 1.46 7.29 -3.39
CA HIS A 151 -0.01 7.33 -3.44
C HIS A 151 -0.63 7.61 -2.06
N GLY A 152 0.21 7.65 -1.01
CA GLY A 152 -0.18 7.88 0.38
C GLY A 152 -0.52 6.59 1.14
N ASP A 153 -0.28 5.43 0.58
CA ASP A 153 -0.48 4.15 1.25
C ASP A 153 0.63 3.88 2.29
N PRO A 154 0.29 3.35 3.49
CA PRO A 154 1.27 3.16 4.56
C PRO A 154 2.24 2.01 4.23
N ILE A 155 3.54 2.29 4.23
CA ILE A 155 4.60 1.28 4.06
C ILE A 155 4.73 0.48 5.38
N PRO A 156 4.64 -0.86 5.36
CA PRO A 156 4.96 -1.67 6.52
C PRO A 156 6.37 -1.36 7.02
N ASP A 157 6.59 -1.29 8.32
CA ASP A 157 7.92 -1.06 8.88
C ASP A 157 8.82 -2.29 8.80
N ILE A 158 10.03 -2.22 9.39
CA ILE A 158 11.00 -3.33 9.37
C ILE A 158 10.50 -4.57 10.13
N ASP A 159 9.59 -4.39 11.09
CA ASP A 159 8.94 -5.48 11.83
C ASP A 159 7.63 -5.93 11.15
N LEU A 160 7.37 -5.47 9.93
CA LEU A 160 6.17 -5.69 9.12
C LEU A 160 4.88 -5.17 9.79
N ALA A 161 4.99 -4.26 10.74
CA ALA A 161 3.83 -3.59 11.28
C ALA A 161 3.37 -2.46 10.35
N ILE A 162 2.07 -2.36 10.15
CA ILE A 162 1.46 -1.32 9.31
C ILE A 162 0.72 -0.30 10.18
N SER A 163 0.96 0.97 9.92
CA SER A 163 0.30 2.04 10.66
C SER A 163 -1.21 2.05 10.37
N ASN A 164 -1.97 2.35 11.42
CA ASN A 164 -3.42 2.45 11.28
C ASN A 164 -3.81 3.64 10.41
N ASP A 165 -4.65 3.41 9.41
CA ASP A 165 -5.20 4.47 8.56
C ASP A 165 -6.65 4.75 9.00
N ASP A 166 -6.88 5.94 9.52
CA ASP A 166 -8.19 6.46 9.96
C ASP A 166 -8.91 7.27 8.88
N SER A 167 -8.35 7.29 7.66
CA SER A 167 -8.96 7.98 6.53
C SER A 167 -10.25 7.30 6.08
N VAL A 168 -11.17 8.09 5.53
CA VAL A 168 -12.44 7.66 4.96
C VAL A 168 -12.52 8.00 3.48
N PRO A 169 -13.34 7.32 2.67
CA PRO A 169 -13.60 7.74 1.30
C PRO A 169 -14.06 9.20 1.24
N LEU A 170 -13.58 9.97 0.25
CA LEU A 170 -14.02 11.36 0.06
C LEU A 170 -15.55 11.46 -0.12
N THR A 171 -16.17 10.42 -0.64
CA THR A 171 -17.63 10.33 -0.81
C THR A 171 -18.41 10.30 0.51
N GLU A 172 -17.75 10.06 1.64
CA GLU A 172 -18.37 10.05 2.97
C GLU A 172 -18.28 11.41 3.69
N LEU A 173 -17.60 12.39 3.10
CA LEU A 173 -17.56 13.74 3.65
C LEU A 173 -18.82 14.49 3.21
N GLU A 174 -19.48 15.15 4.16
CA GLU A 174 -20.66 15.97 3.92
C GLU A 174 -20.28 17.39 3.45
N PRO A 175 -21.20 18.09 2.77
CA PRO A 175 -21.00 19.48 2.41
C PRO A 175 -20.66 20.36 3.63
N GLY A 176 -19.57 21.13 3.52
CA GLY A 176 -19.00 21.94 4.59
C GLY A 176 -17.89 21.24 5.38
N GLU A 177 -17.72 19.92 5.27
CA GLU A 177 -16.61 19.21 5.90
C GLU A 177 -15.28 19.47 5.19
N ARG A 178 -14.22 19.48 5.99
CA ARG A 178 -12.83 19.65 5.56
C ARG A 178 -12.02 18.41 5.86
N GLY A 179 -10.97 18.21 5.08
CA GLY A 179 -10.03 17.14 5.34
C GLY A 179 -8.74 17.32 4.57
N THR A 180 -7.79 16.44 4.87
CA THR A 180 -6.55 16.31 4.11
C THR A 180 -6.63 15.08 3.24
N PHE A 181 -6.39 15.23 1.95
CA PHE A 181 -6.27 14.11 1.02
C PHE A 181 -5.14 13.20 1.50
N ALA A 182 -5.47 12.00 1.94
CA ALA A 182 -4.52 11.09 2.57
C ALA A 182 -3.90 10.13 1.55
N ARG A 183 -4.72 9.48 0.73
CA ARG A 183 -4.24 8.52 -0.27
C ARG A 183 -5.27 8.27 -1.37
N VAL A 184 -4.81 7.69 -2.47
CA VAL A 184 -5.63 7.26 -3.60
C VAL A 184 -5.19 5.87 -4.07
N SER A 185 -6.13 5.08 -4.61
CA SER A 185 -5.77 3.82 -5.24
C SER A 185 -4.93 4.04 -6.50
N ASP A 186 -3.89 3.29 -6.64
CA ASP A 186 -2.96 3.21 -7.78
C ASP A 186 -3.47 2.33 -8.94
N SER A 187 -4.60 1.63 -8.74
CA SER A 187 -5.15 0.65 -9.69
C SER A 187 -5.61 1.23 -11.04
N ASP A 188 -5.75 2.54 -11.15
CA ASP A 188 -6.14 3.24 -12.38
C ASP A 188 -5.24 4.44 -12.65
N ALA A 189 -4.22 4.23 -13.49
CA ALA A 189 -3.28 5.27 -13.90
C ALA A 189 -3.97 6.50 -14.55
N SER A 190 -5.16 6.34 -15.12
CA SER A 190 -5.88 7.48 -15.71
C SER A 190 -6.42 8.43 -14.63
N MET A 191 -6.82 7.91 -13.47
CA MET A 191 -7.21 8.73 -12.31
C MET A 191 -6.01 9.50 -11.76
N LEU A 192 -4.85 8.85 -11.66
CA LEU A 192 -3.62 9.50 -11.18
C LEU A 192 -3.17 10.63 -12.12
N ARG A 193 -3.22 10.42 -13.44
CA ARG A 193 -2.96 11.48 -14.42
C ARG A 193 -3.94 12.64 -14.31
N TYR A 194 -5.24 12.34 -14.18
CA TYR A 194 -6.26 13.36 -13.97
C TYR A 194 -5.99 14.24 -12.74
N LEU A 195 -5.52 13.63 -11.64
CA LEU A 195 -5.15 14.35 -10.42
C LEU A 195 -3.86 15.18 -10.64
N THR A 196 -2.85 14.61 -11.33
CA THR A 196 -1.60 15.32 -11.67
C THR A 196 -1.85 16.59 -12.47
N GLU A 197 -2.68 16.51 -13.52
CA GLU A 197 -3.04 17.68 -14.36
C GLU A 197 -3.69 18.82 -13.57
N ARG A 198 -4.18 18.53 -12.36
CA ARG A 198 -4.86 19.49 -11.48
C ARG A 198 -4.07 19.82 -10.22
N GLU A 199 -2.82 19.34 -10.16
CA GLU A 199 -1.92 19.52 -9.01
C GLU A 199 -2.53 19.00 -7.69
N ILE A 200 -3.37 17.95 -7.77
CA ILE A 200 -4.01 17.31 -6.64
C ILE A 200 -3.17 16.07 -6.24
N GLN A 201 -2.53 16.15 -5.09
CA GLN A 201 -1.68 15.09 -4.56
C GLN A 201 -1.98 14.82 -3.08
N PRO A 202 -1.63 13.64 -2.53
CA PRO A 202 -1.71 13.40 -1.10
C PRO A 202 -1.04 14.52 -0.28
N GLY A 203 -1.66 14.90 0.83
CA GLY A 203 -1.25 16.03 1.67
C GLY A 203 -2.00 17.34 1.41
N VAL A 204 -2.68 17.52 0.28
CA VAL A 204 -3.46 18.74 0.04
C VAL A 204 -4.72 18.79 0.90
N ARG A 205 -5.07 19.99 1.37
CA ARG A 205 -6.33 20.23 2.08
C ARG A 205 -7.47 20.43 1.12
N LEU A 206 -8.63 19.94 1.48
CA LEU A 206 -9.85 20.05 0.70
C LEU A 206 -11.07 20.41 1.56
N LEU A 207 -12.08 20.97 0.90
CA LEU A 207 -13.38 21.27 1.46
C LEU A 207 -14.46 20.77 0.50
N VAL A 208 -15.37 19.94 0.99
CA VAL A 208 -16.55 19.54 0.20
C VAL A 208 -17.56 20.68 0.16
N ARG A 209 -17.91 21.16 -1.04
CA ARG A 209 -18.86 22.24 -1.25
C ARG A 209 -20.29 21.74 -1.44
N SER A 210 -20.46 20.73 -2.29
CA SER A 210 -21.74 20.08 -2.54
C SER A 210 -21.60 18.67 -3.08
N HIS A 211 -22.65 17.90 -2.92
CA HIS A 211 -22.86 16.66 -3.67
C HIS A 211 -23.95 16.93 -4.70
N GLU A 212 -23.59 16.80 -5.98
CA GLU A 212 -24.57 17.02 -7.05
C GLU A 212 -25.60 15.88 -7.08
N PRO A 213 -26.88 16.19 -7.35
CA PRO A 213 -27.96 15.21 -7.29
C PRO A 213 -27.80 14.12 -8.37
N PHE A 214 -28.63 13.05 -8.24
CA PHE A 214 -28.71 11.94 -9.20
C PHE A 214 -27.38 11.21 -9.49
N GLY A 215 -26.52 11.10 -8.48
CA GLY A 215 -25.20 10.47 -8.65
C GLY A 215 -24.17 11.35 -9.35
N GLY A 216 -24.43 12.65 -9.45
CA GLY A 216 -23.52 13.64 -10.00
C GLY A 216 -22.20 13.76 -9.22
N PRO A 217 -21.25 14.58 -9.71
CA PRO A 217 -19.93 14.73 -9.08
C PRO A 217 -20.02 15.36 -7.68
N LEU A 218 -18.97 15.17 -6.91
CA LEU A 218 -18.72 15.98 -5.71
C LEU A 218 -18.01 17.27 -6.16
N ILE A 219 -18.48 18.39 -5.64
CA ILE A 219 -17.82 19.69 -5.85
C ILE A 219 -16.91 19.94 -4.67
N VAL A 220 -15.61 19.94 -4.94
CA VAL A 220 -14.56 20.02 -3.92
C VAL A 220 -13.68 21.23 -4.17
N GLU A 221 -13.41 22.02 -3.14
CA GLU A 221 -12.43 23.11 -3.21
C GLU A 221 -11.08 22.60 -2.72
N ILE A 222 -10.05 22.78 -3.55
CA ILE A 222 -8.65 22.43 -3.26
C ILE A 222 -7.80 23.62 -3.66
N ALA A 223 -6.93 24.09 -2.77
CA ALA A 223 -6.04 25.23 -3.01
C ALA A 223 -6.74 26.48 -3.58
N GLY A 224 -8.00 26.72 -3.18
CA GLY A 224 -8.82 27.86 -3.65
C GLY A 224 -9.49 27.68 -5.02
N SER A 225 -9.27 26.55 -5.67
CA SER A 225 -9.92 26.18 -6.93
C SER A 225 -11.02 25.13 -6.72
N THR A 226 -12.08 25.21 -7.52
CA THR A 226 -13.21 24.28 -7.43
C THR A 226 -13.07 23.17 -8.47
N HIS A 227 -13.15 21.93 -8.02
CA HIS A 227 -12.99 20.72 -8.82
C HIS A 227 -14.25 19.86 -8.76
N PRO A 228 -14.92 19.60 -9.89
CA PRO A 228 -15.96 18.57 -9.95
C PRO A 228 -15.29 17.19 -10.05
N LEU A 229 -15.37 16.39 -8.99
CA LEU A 229 -14.80 15.04 -8.93
C LEU A 229 -15.91 14.01 -9.14
N GLY A 230 -15.77 13.20 -10.19
CA GLY A 230 -16.69 12.07 -10.44
C GLY A 230 -16.72 11.09 -9.25
N ARG A 231 -17.86 10.46 -8.99
CA ARG A 231 -18.03 9.59 -7.81
C ARG A 231 -17.06 8.41 -7.76
N GLN A 232 -16.66 7.88 -8.92
CA GLN A 232 -15.68 6.80 -8.98
C GLN A 232 -14.32 7.26 -8.44
N LEU A 233 -13.82 8.41 -8.93
CA LEU A 233 -12.58 9.00 -8.44
C LEU A 233 -12.69 9.41 -6.96
N ALA A 234 -13.77 10.09 -6.58
CA ALA A 234 -13.98 10.49 -5.19
C ALA A 234 -14.07 9.28 -4.24
N GLY A 235 -14.60 8.14 -4.69
CA GLY A 235 -14.62 6.89 -3.93
C GLY A 235 -13.26 6.23 -3.76
N SER A 236 -12.33 6.42 -4.74
CA SER A 236 -10.96 5.91 -4.66
C SER A 236 -10.03 6.83 -3.84
N MET A 237 -10.41 8.10 -3.65
CA MET A 237 -9.68 9.06 -2.81
C MET A 237 -10.06 8.88 -1.35
N ARG A 238 -9.08 8.77 -0.49
CA ARG A 238 -9.31 8.72 0.97
C ARG A 238 -8.84 10.00 1.62
N VAL A 239 -9.58 10.44 2.61
CA VAL A 239 -9.40 11.74 3.26
C VAL A 239 -9.37 11.56 4.78
N ARG A 240 -8.41 12.18 5.43
CA ARG A 240 -8.41 12.31 6.89
C ARG A 240 -9.21 13.55 7.25
N ARG A 241 -10.33 13.35 7.95
CA ARG A 241 -11.20 14.45 8.39
C ARG A 241 -10.46 15.41 9.29
N GLU A 242 -10.64 16.71 9.09
CA GLU A 242 -10.22 17.71 10.07
C GLU A 242 -11.25 17.78 11.21
N ALA A 243 -10.77 17.86 12.45
CA ALA A 243 -11.66 18.06 13.59
C ALA A 243 -12.40 19.39 13.42
N ILE A 244 -13.71 19.37 13.57
CA ILE A 244 -14.53 20.60 13.63
C ILE A 244 -14.06 21.34 14.88
N ARG A 245 -13.38 22.47 14.71
CA ARG A 245 -13.14 23.40 15.82
C ARG A 245 -14.45 24.14 16.05
N GLU A 246 -15.14 23.79 17.16
CA GLU A 246 -16.23 24.59 17.71
C GLU A 246 -15.76 26.02 18.07
#